data_b0ba466891b0856e313d25c9e9c60dfd
#
_entry.id   b0ba466891b0856e313d25c9e9c60dfd
#
_cell.length_a   1.000
_cell.length_b   1.000
_cell.length_c   1.000
_cell.angle_alpha   90.00
_cell.angle_beta   90.00
_cell.angle_gamma   90.00
#
_symmetry.space_group_name_H-M   'P 1'
#
loop_
_entity.id
_entity.type
_entity.pdbx_description
1 polymer ?
#
loop_
_entity_poly.entity_id
_entity_poly.type
_entity_poly.pdbx_seq_one_letter_code
_entity_poly.pdbx_strand_id
1 'polypeptide(L)'
;MKTRIIAAVALLCIALGAQAQKHEFANWKRYAGANKELGAPAKGEKRVVLMGNSITDGWPRTRPEFFKDNNIIGRGIGGQTSYQFLLRFREDVINLQPKVVVINYGTNDVAENTGEYNEDLTYGNVLSMVELARFHKCKVILTSCLPAAGFSWHPSITDAMDKIRKLNARVQAYAKANKIPYVDYFSAMVNADGTAMKAELANDNPGVHPNADGYAVMESLLLPVIKKLR
;
A
#
# COMPACT_ATOMS: atom_id res chain seq x y z
N MET A 1 48.11 27.53 3.91
CA MET A 1 46.73 27.99 4.14
C MET A 1 45.72 27.31 3.16
N LYS A 2 45.97 27.24 1.85
CA LYS A 2 45.00 26.68 0.89
C LYS A 2 44.61 25.21 1.15
N THR A 3 45.56 24.35 1.57
CA THR A 3 45.31 22.92 1.83
C THR A 3 44.42 22.67 3.05
N ARG A 4 44.50 23.52 4.10
CA ARG A 4 43.63 23.42 5.29
C ARG A 4 42.18 23.84 5.03
N ILE A 5 41.97 24.77 4.10
CA ILE A 5 40.63 25.21 3.68
C ILE A 5 39.92 24.14 2.89
N ILE A 6 40.62 23.41 1.99
CA ILE A 6 40.05 22.34 1.19
C ILE A 6 39.62 21.17 2.08
N ALA A 7 40.41 20.81 3.09
CA ALA A 7 40.07 19.77 4.04
C ALA A 7 38.85 20.12 4.89
N ALA A 8 38.71 21.38 5.29
CA ALA A 8 37.57 21.85 6.06
C ALA A 8 36.27 21.87 5.25
N VAL A 9 36.35 22.24 3.96
CA VAL A 9 35.17 22.22 3.05
C VAL A 9 34.75 20.78 2.75
N ALA A 10 35.69 19.86 2.53
CA ALA A 10 35.39 18.45 2.31
C ALA A 10 34.71 17.79 3.55
N LEU A 11 35.21 18.09 4.75
CA LEU A 11 34.60 17.64 6.01
C LEU A 11 33.20 18.23 6.23
N LEU A 12 32.95 19.48 5.85
CA LEU A 12 31.63 20.14 5.96
C LEU A 12 30.62 19.50 4.98
N CYS A 13 31.05 19.17 3.76
CA CYS A 13 30.21 18.48 2.77
C CYS A 13 29.82 17.05 3.23
N ILE A 14 30.76 16.32 3.87
CA ILE A 14 30.47 14.99 4.43
C ILE A 14 29.50 15.08 5.62
N ALA A 15 29.65 16.10 6.48
CA ALA A 15 28.74 16.33 7.61
C ALA A 15 27.33 16.73 7.17
N LEU A 16 27.17 17.51 6.10
CA LEU A 16 25.88 17.87 5.51
C LEU A 16 25.20 16.67 4.83
N GLY A 17 25.97 15.81 4.16
CA GLY A 17 25.45 14.57 3.57
C GLY A 17 24.98 13.56 4.63
N ALA A 18 25.64 13.49 5.77
CA ALA A 18 25.23 12.61 6.87
C ALA A 18 23.96 13.09 7.60
N GLN A 19 23.62 14.37 7.54
CA GLN A 19 22.36 14.87 8.11
C GLN A 19 21.15 14.62 7.20
N ALA A 20 21.34 14.46 5.89
CA ALA A 20 20.26 14.18 4.95
C ALA A 20 19.64 12.79 5.13
N GLN A 21 20.29 11.87 5.85
CA GLN A 21 19.81 10.51 6.11
C GLN A 21 18.88 10.38 7.33
N LYS A 22 18.49 11.46 8.00
CA LYS A 22 17.58 11.41 9.16
C LYS A 22 16.10 11.34 8.80
N HIS A 23 15.72 11.13 7.55
CA HIS A 23 14.34 10.90 7.20
C HIS A 23 13.93 9.47 7.52
N GLU A 24 12.93 9.36 8.34
CA GLU A 24 12.29 8.11 8.74
C GLU A 24 11.65 7.44 7.51
N PHE A 25 12.39 6.60 6.81
CA PHE A 25 12.01 6.02 5.51
C PHE A 25 10.61 5.36 5.52
N ALA A 26 10.26 4.66 6.60
CA ALA A 26 8.96 4.00 6.73
C ALA A 26 7.87 4.87 7.39
N ASN A 27 8.22 6.06 7.91
CA ASN A 27 7.29 6.97 8.59
C ASN A 27 6.52 6.32 9.76
N TRP A 28 7.21 5.60 10.64
CA TRP A 28 6.61 4.90 11.80
C TRP A 28 5.78 5.81 12.72
N LYS A 29 6.11 7.11 12.77
CA LYS A 29 5.40 8.09 13.62
C LYS A 29 4.00 8.39 13.12
N ARG A 30 3.71 8.16 11.83
CA ARG A 30 2.42 8.51 11.20
C ARG A 30 1.22 7.97 11.98
N TYR A 31 1.30 6.74 12.45
CA TYR A 31 0.21 6.08 13.17
C TYR A 31 0.53 5.73 14.62
N ALA A 32 1.71 6.06 15.15
CA ALA A 32 2.15 5.67 16.49
C ALA A 32 1.16 6.10 17.59
N GLY A 33 0.66 7.34 17.54
CA GLY A 33 -0.36 7.83 18.48
C GLY A 33 -1.67 7.05 18.37
N ALA A 34 -2.22 6.96 17.16
CA ALA A 34 -3.46 6.25 16.90
C ALA A 34 -3.36 4.74 17.23
N ASN A 35 -2.20 4.11 17.00
CA ASN A 35 -1.97 2.71 17.37
C ASN A 35 -1.98 2.54 18.89
N LYS A 36 -1.37 3.48 19.63
CA LYS A 36 -1.37 3.47 21.09
C LYS A 36 -2.77 3.67 21.66
N GLU A 37 -3.54 4.62 21.14
CA GLU A 37 -4.92 4.90 21.55
C GLU A 37 -5.86 3.71 21.27
N LEU A 38 -5.69 3.05 20.12
CA LEU A 38 -6.49 1.89 19.73
C LEU A 38 -6.27 0.71 20.69
N GLY A 39 -5.06 0.49 21.16
CA GLY A 39 -4.71 -0.58 22.10
C GLY A 39 -5.02 -2.00 21.57
N ALA A 40 -5.00 -2.96 22.49
CA ALA A 40 -5.37 -4.34 22.20
C ALA A 40 -6.88 -4.47 21.88
N PRO A 41 -7.27 -5.41 21.01
CA PRO A 41 -8.68 -5.61 20.69
C PRO A 41 -9.48 -6.06 21.92
N ALA A 42 -10.70 -5.54 22.06
CA ALA A 42 -11.63 -6.00 23.05
C ALA A 42 -12.00 -7.48 22.83
N LYS A 43 -12.44 -8.17 23.88
CA LYS A 43 -12.88 -9.57 23.76
C LYS A 43 -13.98 -9.72 22.72
N GLY A 44 -13.72 -10.53 21.68
CA GLY A 44 -14.66 -10.76 20.58
C GLY A 44 -14.60 -9.71 19.46
N GLU A 45 -13.78 -8.68 19.58
CA GLU A 45 -13.58 -7.71 18.53
C GLU A 45 -12.95 -8.38 17.29
N LYS A 46 -13.52 -8.08 16.11
CA LYS A 46 -13.09 -8.63 14.83
C LYS A 46 -12.57 -7.51 13.95
N ARG A 47 -11.60 -6.73 14.46
CA ARG A 47 -11.03 -5.61 13.69
C ARG A 47 -10.36 -6.09 12.42
N VAL A 48 -10.43 -5.23 11.40
CA VAL A 48 -9.77 -5.41 10.10
C VAL A 48 -8.80 -4.27 9.90
N VAL A 49 -7.60 -4.54 9.43
CA VAL A 49 -6.64 -3.50 9.06
C VAL A 49 -6.47 -3.50 7.55
N LEU A 50 -6.59 -2.33 6.93
CA LEU A 50 -6.24 -2.08 5.53
C LEU A 50 -4.84 -1.46 5.47
N MET A 51 -3.87 -2.22 4.98
CA MET A 51 -2.49 -1.79 4.75
C MET A 51 -2.33 -1.32 3.31
N GLY A 52 -1.70 -0.15 3.09
CA GLY A 52 -1.49 0.35 1.74
C GLY A 52 -0.88 1.74 1.64
N ASN A 53 -1.02 2.32 0.46
CA ASN A 53 -0.49 3.62 0.03
C ASN A 53 -1.55 4.76 0.11
N SER A 54 -1.45 5.76 -0.80
CA SER A 54 -2.39 6.89 -0.91
C SER A 54 -3.83 6.46 -1.17
N ILE A 55 -4.05 5.38 -1.92
CA ILE A 55 -5.38 4.84 -2.18
C ILE A 55 -6.03 4.40 -0.85
N THR A 56 -5.30 3.72 0.00
CA THR A 56 -5.77 3.32 1.33
C THR A 56 -5.83 4.51 2.31
N ASP A 57 -4.93 5.48 2.21
CA ASP A 57 -4.92 6.69 3.05
C ASP A 57 -6.10 7.64 2.74
N GLY A 58 -6.46 7.76 1.47
CA GLY A 58 -7.60 8.57 1.00
C GLY A 58 -8.97 7.99 1.31
N TRP A 59 -9.05 6.66 1.36
CA TRP A 59 -10.33 5.95 1.46
C TRP A 59 -11.17 6.34 2.70
N PRO A 60 -10.65 6.32 3.94
CA PRO A 60 -11.46 6.73 5.11
C PRO A 60 -11.85 8.21 5.11
N ARG A 61 -11.15 9.07 4.36
CA ARG A 61 -11.56 10.48 4.18
C ARG A 61 -12.71 10.63 3.20
N THR A 62 -12.73 9.80 2.15
CA THR A 62 -13.77 9.83 1.10
C THR A 62 -15.02 9.04 1.50
N ARG A 63 -14.84 7.93 2.21
CA ARG A 63 -15.89 6.98 2.59
C ARG A 63 -15.81 6.59 4.07
N PRO A 64 -15.95 7.53 5.03
CA PRO A 64 -15.73 7.29 6.46
C PRO A 64 -16.64 6.22 7.03
N GLU A 65 -17.90 6.14 6.57
CA GLU A 65 -18.90 5.19 7.08
C GLU A 65 -18.51 3.74 6.79
N PHE A 66 -17.88 3.48 5.64
CA PHE A 66 -17.38 2.13 5.33
C PHE A 66 -16.43 1.62 6.40
N PHE A 67 -15.52 2.47 6.89
CA PHE A 67 -14.56 2.11 7.93
C PHE A 67 -15.23 1.96 9.29
N LYS A 68 -16.05 2.93 9.69
CA LYS A 68 -16.73 2.97 10.98
C LYS A 68 -17.71 1.79 11.14
N ASP A 69 -18.60 1.60 10.18
CA ASP A 69 -19.68 0.60 10.28
C ASP A 69 -19.16 -0.83 10.18
N ASN A 70 -17.97 -1.01 9.63
CA ASN A 70 -17.35 -2.32 9.45
C ASN A 70 -16.13 -2.56 10.36
N ASN A 71 -15.89 -1.73 11.39
CA ASN A 71 -14.72 -1.84 12.28
C ASN A 71 -13.41 -2.09 11.49
N ILE A 72 -13.17 -1.21 10.50
CA ILE A 72 -12.00 -1.26 9.63
C ILE A 72 -11.05 -0.13 10.02
N ILE A 73 -9.78 -0.43 10.09
CA ILE A 73 -8.71 0.50 10.46
C ILE A 73 -7.83 0.73 9.23
N GLY A 74 -7.82 1.96 8.71
CA GLY A 74 -6.92 2.34 7.62
C GLY A 74 -5.50 2.59 8.12
N ARG A 75 -4.53 1.97 7.44
CA ARG A 75 -3.10 2.17 7.65
C ARG A 75 -2.40 2.43 6.32
N GLY A 76 -3.00 3.32 5.52
CA GLY A 76 -2.42 3.84 4.28
C GLY A 76 -1.50 5.01 4.53
N ILE A 77 -0.39 5.12 3.77
CA ILE A 77 0.47 6.31 3.74
C ILE A 77 0.77 6.65 2.28
N GLY A 78 0.43 7.89 1.89
CA GLY A 78 0.66 8.37 0.53
C GLY A 78 2.10 8.21 0.07
N GLY A 79 2.29 7.83 -1.20
CA GLY A 79 3.61 7.69 -1.83
C GLY A 79 4.40 6.44 -1.45
N GLN A 80 4.00 5.68 -0.43
CA GLN A 80 4.76 4.53 0.03
C GLN A 80 4.68 3.33 -0.90
N THR A 81 5.78 2.58 -0.96
CA THR A 81 5.98 1.32 -1.68
C THR A 81 5.90 0.11 -0.74
N SER A 82 5.91 -1.09 -1.31
CA SER A 82 5.93 -2.35 -0.57
C SER A 82 7.09 -2.48 0.41
N TYR A 83 8.25 -1.88 0.11
CA TYR A 83 9.42 -1.85 1.01
C TYR A 83 9.09 -1.16 2.33
N GLN A 84 8.45 0.01 2.24
CA GLN A 84 8.06 0.80 3.42
C GLN A 84 6.91 0.13 4.17
N PHE A 85 5.98 -0.55 3.47
CA PHE A 85 4.93 -1.34 4.11
C PHE A 85 5.53 -2.45 4.97
N LEU A 86 6.46 -3.22 4.43
CA LEU A 86 7.10 -4.31 5.15
C LEU A 86 7.80 -3.81 6.42
N LEU A 87 8.52 -2.69 6.35
CA LEU A 87 9.20 -2.10 7.50
C LEU A 87 8.23 -1.70 8.63
N ARG A 88 7.04 -1.17 8.32
CA ARG A 88 6.06 -0.73 9.31
C ARG A 88 4.94 -1.76 9.59
N PHE A 89 4.99 -2.92 8.92
CA PHE A 89 3.92 -3.91 9.00
C PHE A 89 3.70 -4.44 10.42
N ARG A 90 4.76 -4.59 11.19
CA ARG A 90 4.64 -5.02 12.59
C ARG A 90 3.88 -4.01 13.42
N GLU A 91 4.27 -2.72 13.35
CA GLU A 91 3.67 -1.66 14.18
C GLU A 91 2.23 -1.34 13.78
N ASP A 92 1.97 -1.29 12.46
CA ASP A 92 0.71 -0.81 11.93
C ASP A 92 -0.31 -1.94 11.65
N VAL A 93 0.12 -3.20 11.73
CA VAL A 93 -0.77 -4.36 11.51
C VAL A 93 -0.65 -5.37 12.64
N ILE A 94 0.51 -5.98 12.83
CA ILE A 94 0.66 -7.14 13.73
C ILE A 94 0.34 -6.76 15.19
N ASN A 95 0.90 -5.65 15.66
CA ASN A 95 0.71 -5.18 17.03
C ASN A 95 -0.75 -4.76 17.33
N LEU A 96 -1.53 -4.46 16.29
CA LEU A 96 -2.96 -4.17 16.41
C LEU A 96 -3.83 -5.43 16.52
N GLN A 97 -3.23 -6.61 16.36
CA GLN A 97 -3.87 -7.93 16.48
C GLN A 97 -5.17 -8.07 15.68
N PRO A 98 -5.19 -7.71 14.39
CA PRO A 98 -6.41 -7.76 13.61
C PRO A 98 -6.85 -9.21 13.35
N LYS A 99 -8.15 -9.42 13.19
CA LYS A 99 -8.69 -10.70 12.70
C LYS A 99 -8.33 -10.92 11.23
N VAL A 100 -8.36 -9.83 10.46
CA VAL A 100 -8.10 -9.83 9.01
C VAL A 100 -7.21 -8.63 8.66
N VAL A 101 -6.23 -8.83 7.80
CA VAL A 101 -5.51 -7.76 7.11
C VAL A 101 -5.80 -7.81 5.61
N VAL A 102 -6.07 -6.65 5.03
CA VAL A 102 -6.14 -6.44 3.58
C VAL A 102 -4.88 -5.72 3.14
N ILE A 103 -4.17 -6.28 2.18
CA ILE A 103 -2.91 -5.72 1.67
C ILE A 103 -3.14 -5.18 0.27
N ASN A 104 -3.07 -3.84 0.15
CA ASN A 104 -3.11 -3.12 -1.12
C ASN A 104 -1.69 -2.62 -1.44
N TYR A 105 -1.12 -3.00 -2.57
CA TYR A 105 0.31 -2.85 -2.90
C TYR A 105 0.52 -2.43 -4.36
N GLY A 106 1.77 -2.15 -4.72
CA GLY A 106 2.30 -2.18 -6.07
C GLY A 106 2.26 -0.86 -6.84
N THR A 107 1.26 0.00 -6.67
CA THR A 107 1.13 1.25 -7.44
C THR A 107 2.40 2.10 -7.40
N ASN A 108 2.90 2.40 -6.22
CA ASN A 108 4.08 3.24 -6.05
C ASN A 108 5.40 2.51 -6.29
N ASP A 109 5.39 1.18 -6.20
CA ASP A 109 6.53 0.35 -6.63
C ASP A 109 6.70 0.47 -8.14
N VAL A 110 5.62 0.30 -8.92
CA VAL A 110 5.60 0.49 -10.37
C VAL A 110 5.90 1.95 -10.75
N ALA A 111 5.47 2.91 -9.92
CA ALA A 111 5.79 4.34 -10.08
C ALA A 111 7.23 4.69 -9.67
N GLU A 112 8.04 3.72 -9.23
CA GLU A 112 9.46 3.88 -8.87
C GLU A 112 9.71 4.93 -7.78
N ASN A 113 8.77 5.09 -6.83
CA ASN A 113 8.84 6.11 -5.78
C ASN A 113 10.03 5.93 -4.82
N THR A 114 10.60 4.74 -4.74
CA THR A 114 11.76 4.43 -3.87
C THR A 114 12.95 3.85 -4.63
N GLY A 115 12.96 3.95 -5.95
CA GLY A 115 13.97 3.43 -6.84
C GLY A 115 13.36 2.62 -7.97
N GLU A 116 14.20 2.15 -8.90
CA GLU A 116 13.80 1.37 -10.07
C GLU A 116 12.88 0.19 -9.71
N TYR A 117 11.83 0.00 -10.49
CA TYR A 117 10.88 -1.09 -10.27
C TYR A 117 11.53 -2.46 -10.44
N ASN A 118 11.43 -3.26 -9.40
CA ASN A 118 11.83 -4.66 -9.41
C ASN A 118 10.65 -5.53 -8.98
N GLU A 119 10.09 -6.30 -9.93
CA GLU A 119 8.92 -7.14 -9.69
C GLU A 119 9.19 -8.22 -8.64
N ASP A 120 10.37 -8.85 -8.66
CA ASP A 120 10.71 -9.92 -7.72
C ASP A 120 10.79 -9.40 -6.29
N LEU A 121 11.37 -8.23 -6.09
CA LEU A 121 11.46 -7.62 -4.76
C LEU A 121 10.09 -7.14 -4.28
N THR A 122 9.29 -6.50 -5.14
CA THR A 122 7.92 -6.08 -4.81
C THR A 122 7.06 -7.29 -4.43
N TYR A 123 7.10 -8.34 -5.23
CA TYR A 123 6.42 -9.61 -4.95
C TYR A 123 6.91 -10.24 -3.65
N GLY A 124 8.23 -10.31 -3.42
CA GLY A 124 8.83 -10.84 -2.20
C GLY A 124 8.38 -10.08 -0.94
N ASN A 125 8.27 -8.75 -1.02
CA ASN A 125 7.75 -7.94 0.08
C ASN A 125 6.28 -8.30 0.41
N VAL A 126 5.44 -8.52 -0.61
CA VAL A 126 4.04 -8.96 -0.41
C VAL A 126 4.00 -10.33 0.28
N LEU A 127 4.82 -11.28 -0.17
CA LEU A 127 4.91 -12.61 0.45
C LEU A 127 5.34 -12.51 1.92
N SER A 128 6.37 -11.73 2.21
CA SER A 128 6.86 -11.54 3.58
C SER A 128 5.77 -10.97 4.51
N MET A 129 4.95 -10.01 4.03
CA MET A 129 3.81 -9.50 4.80
C MET A 129 2.75 -10.58 5.03
N VAL A 130 2.47 -11.42 4.03
CA VAL A 130 1.54 -12.56 4.16
C VAL A 130 2.05 -13.56 5.20
N GLU A 131 3.32 -13.93 5.14
CA GLU A 131 3.95 -14.87 6.07
C GLU A 131 3.91 -14.35 7.51
N LEU A 132 4.27 -13.07 7.71
CA LEU A 132 4.18 -12.41 9.01
C LEU A 132 2.74 -12.42 9.55
N ALA A 133 1.75 -12.06 8.73
CA ALA A 133 0.35 -12.05 9.13
C ALA A 133 -0.12 -13.47 9.54
N ARG A 134 0.19 -14.49 8.74
CA ARG A 134 -0.20 -15.89 9.01
C ARG A 134 0.48 -16.44 10.24
N PHE A 135 1.76 -16.16 10.44
CA PHE A 135 2.48 -16.54 11.66
C PHE A 135 1.78 -16.01 12.92
N HIS A 136 1.26 -14.78 12.87
CA HIS A 136 0.49 -14.14 13.93
C HIS A 136 -1.01 -14.48 13.90
N LYS A 137 -1.43 -15.53 13.14
CA LYS A 137 -2.83 -16.01 13.06
C LYS A 137 -3.81 -14.97 12.51
N CYS A 138 -3.32 -13.96 11.83
CA CYS A 138 -4.12 -12.98 11.11
C CYS A 138 -4.50 -13.55 9.73
N LYS A 139 -5.80 -13.52 9.39
CA LYS A 139 -6.27 -13.90 8.05
C LYS A 139 -5.90 -12.80 7.06
N VAL A 140 -5.52 -13.18 5.85
CA VAL A 140 -5.05 -12.25 4.82
C VAL A 140 -6.05 -12.20 3.66
N ILE A 141 -6.29 -11.01 3.16
CA ILE A 141 -6.89 -10.75 1.85
C ILE A 141 -5.84 -10.02 1.03
N LEU A 142 -5.53 -10.53 -0.16
CA LEU A 142 -4.73 -9.83 -1.16
C LEU A 142 -5.66 -9.15 -2.16
N THR A 143 -5.27 -8.00 -2.66
CA THR A 143 -6.03 -7.28 -3.69
C THR A 143 -5.20 -7.15 -4.95
N SER A 144 -5.83 -6.87 -6.08
CA SER A 144 -5.08 -6.37 -7.23
C SER A 144 -4.60 -4.93 -6.98
N CYS A 145 -3.46 -4.57 -7.57
CA CYS A 145 -3.10 -3.20 -7.85
C CYS A 145 -4.11 -2.63 -8.86
N LEU A 146 -4.54 -1.38 -8.68
CA LEU A 146 -5.50 -0.72 -9.57
C LEU A 146 -4.89 -0.42 -10.94
N PRO A 147 -5.72 -0.28 -12.00
CA PRO A 147 -5.23 0.21 -13.28
C PRO A 147 -4.61 1.60 -13.15
N ALA A 148 -3.48 1.84 -13.79
CA ALA A 148 -2.86 3.17 -13.91
C ALA A 148 -2.15 3.27 -15.26
N ALA A 149 -2.59 4.16 -16.14
CA ALA A 149 -1.98 4.37 -17.47
C ALA A 149 -0.58 4.98 -17.38
N GLY A 150 -0.27 5.66 -16.28
CA GLY A 150 1.00 6.32 -15.99
C GLY A 150 0.90 7.12 -14.70
N PHE A 151 1.94 7.87 -14.39
CA PHE A 151 2.06 8.64 -13.17
C PHE A 151 2.46 10.07 -13.49
N SER A 152 1.63 11.05 -13.13
CA SER A 152 1.90 12.47 -13.40
C SER A 152 3.20 12.96 -12.75
N TRP A 153 3.59 12.37 -11.63
CA TRP A 153 4.83 12.69 -10.90
C TRP A 153 6.06 11.92 -11.43
N HIS A 154 5.87 10.94 -12.32
CA HIS A 154 6.95 10.16 -12.95
C HIS A 154 6.59 9.80 -14.40
N PRO A 155 6.51 10.79 -15.30
CA PRO A 155 5.98 10.62 -16.66
C PRO A 155 6.86 9.78 -17.60
N SER A 156 8.10 9.48 -17.21
CA SER A 156 8.99 8.58 -17.96
C SER A 156 8.54 7.11 -17.93
N ILE A 157 7.66 6.72 -17.00
CA ILE A 157 7.14 5.36 -16.89
C ILE A 157 5.96 5.23 -17.85
N THR A 158 6.16 4.61 -19.00
CA THR A 158 5.17 4.45 -20.06
C THR A 158 4.58 3.04 -20.15
N ASP A 159 5.09 2.10 -19.37
CA ASP A 159 4.73 0.67 -19.35
C ASP A 159 4.02 0.25 -18.05
N ALA A 160 3.44 1.22 -17.33
CA ALA A 160 2.82 1.01 -16.02
C ALA A 160 1.73 -0.08 -16.05
N MET A 161 0.85 -0.07 -17.07
CA MET A 161 -0.22 -1.06 -17.18
C MET A 161 0.30 -2.49 -17.36
N ASP A 162 1.37 -2.68 -18.11
CA ASP A 162 1.95 -4.02 -18.33
C ASP A 162 2.64 -4.52 -17.05
N LYS A 163 3.39 -3.67 -16.35
CA LYS A 163 3.99 -3.96 -15.04
C LYS A 163 2.91 -4.33 -14.02
N ILE A 164 1.82 -3.57 -13.95
CA ILE A 164 0.69 -3.83 -13.05
C ILE A 164 0.03 -5.17 -13.37
N ARG A 165 -0.25 -5.48 -14.64
CA ARG A 165 -0.84 -6.76 -15.02
C ARG A 165 0.02 -7.95 -14.64
N LYS A 166 1.33 -7.88 -14.91
CA LYS A 166 2.28 -8.95 -14.56
C LYS A 166 2.31 -9.19 -13.06
N LEU A 167 2.45 -8.13 -12.28
CA LEU A 167 2.45 -8.21 -10.82
C LEU A 167 1.12 -8.79 -10.28
N ASN A 168 -0.02 -8.31 -10.78
CA ASN A 168 -1.34 -8.81 -10.40
C ASN A 168 -1.50 -10.30 -10.71
N ALA A 169 -1.14 -10.74 -11.90
CA ALA A 169 -1.21 -12.14 -12.29
C ALA A 169 -0.37 -13.04 -11.37
N ARG A 170 0.82 -12.58 -11.03
CA ARG A 170 1.75 -13.32 -10.15
C ARG A 170 1.22 -13.44 -8.71
N VAL A 171 0.72 -12.34 -8.15
CA VAL A 171 0.16 -12.36 -6.79
C VAL A 171 -1.16 -13.12 -6.74
N GLN A 172 -2.00 -13.04 -7.78
CA GLN A 172 -3.23 -13.82 -7.89
C GLN A 172 -2.93 -15.33 -7.94
N ALA A 173 -1.92 -15.75 -8.71
CA ALA A 173 -1.48 -17.14 -8.76
C ALA A 173 -1.00 -17.65 -7.39
N TYR A 174 -0.21 -16.83 -6.68
CA TYR A 174 0.21 -17.14 -5.31
C TYR A 174 -0.97 -17.24 -4.35
N ALA A 175 -1.90 -16.30 -4.40
CA ALA A 175 -3.10 -16.31 -3.57
C ALA A 175 -3.91 -17.59 -3.78
N LYS A 176 -4.13 -17.97 -5.04
CA LYS A 176 -4.82 -19.22 -5.41
C LYS A 176 -4.10 -20.47 -4.87
N ALA A 177 -2.80 -20.57 -5.08
CA ALA A 177 -2.00 -21.71 -4.62
C ALA A 177 -2.01 -21.85 -3.09
N ASN A 178 -2.08 -20.74 -2.37
CA ASN A 178 -2.05 -20.67 -0.89
C ASN A 178 -3.44 -20.55 -0.25
N LYS A 179 -4.52 -20.64 -1.02
CA LYS A 179 -5.93 -20.52 -0.56
C LYS A 179 -6.18 -19.20 0.18
N ILE A 180 -5.55 -18.12 -0.29
CA ILE A 180 -5.74 -16.75 0.23
C ILE A 180 -6.81 -16.08 -0.64
N PRO A 181 -7.86 -15.48 -0.06
CA PRO A 181 -8.80 -14.67 -0.81
C PRO A 181 -8.11 -13.53 -1.57
N TYR A 182 -8.47 -13.40 -2.85
CA TYR A 182 -7.97 -12.34 -3.72
C TYR A 182 -9.15 -11.50 -4.22
N VAL A 183 -9.05 -10.18 -4.07
CA VAL A 183 -10.08 -9.24 -4.55
C VAL A 183 -9.56 -8.52 -5.77
N ASP A 184 -10.19 -8.77 -6.90
CA ASP A 184 -9.79 -8.22 -8.19
C ASP A 184 -10.47 -6.86 -8.47
N TYR A 185 -9.88 -5.80 -7.95
CA TYR A 185 -10.29 -4.43 -8.27
C TYR A 185 -9.94 -4.06 -9.71
N PHE A 186 -8.80 -4.57 -10.22
CA PHE A 186 -8.30 -4.22 -11.54
C PHE A 186 -9.35 -4.48 -12.62
N SER A 187 -9.87 -5.70 -12.68
CA SER A 187 -10.87 -6.08 -13.69
C SER A 187 -12.17 -5.28 -13.59
N ALA A 188 -12.57 -4.87 -12.39
CA ALA A 188 -13.78 -4.05 -12.20
C ALA A 188 -13.60 -2.59 -12.62
N MET A 189 -12.37 -2.07 -12.53
CA MET A 189 -12.08 -0.65 -12.67
C MET A 189 -11.33 -0.28 -13.96
N VAL A 190 -10.80 -1.25 -14.72
CA VAL A 190 -10.14 -0.99 -16.00
C VAL A 190 -11.17 -0.61 -17.06
N ASN A 191 -10.85 0.37 -17.93
CA ASN A 191 -11.67 0.78 -19.05
C ASN A 191 -11.79 -0.32 -20.14
N ALA A 192 -12.69 -0.14 -21.09
CA ALA A 192 -13.04 -1.17 -22.06
C ALA A 192 -11.88 -1.56 -23.01
N ASP A 193 -10.99 -0.64 -23.32
CA ASP A 193 -9.80 -0.89 -24.13
C ASP A 193 -8.61 -1.44 -23.33
N GLY A 194 -8.75 -1.50 -22.02
CA GLY A 194 -7.76 -2.07 -21.13
C GLY A 194 -6.55 -1.16 -20.86
N THR A 195 -6.58 0.12 -21.18
CA THR A 195 -5.40 0.99 -21.17
C THR A 195 -5.28 1.86 -19.91
N ALA A 196 -6.36 2.06 -19.17
CA ALA A 196 -6.41 2.95 -18.00
C ALA A 196 -7.51 2.55 -17.02
N MET A 197 -7.56 3.23 -15.88
CA MET A 197 -8.75 3.22 -15.03
C MET A 197 -9.91 3.91 -15.75
N LYS A 198 -11.14 3.42 -15.56
CA LYS A 198 -12.36 4.11 -15.99
C LYS A 198 -12.37 5.54 -15.49
N ALA A 199 -12.52 6.51 -16.38
CA ALA A 199 -12.43 7.95 -16.04
C ALA A 199 -13.47 8.37 -14.99
N GLU A 200 -14.67 7.79 -15.04
CA GLU A 200 -15.75 8.04 -14.09
C GLU A 200 -15.47 7.52 -12.67
N LEU A 201 -14.48 6.63 -12.51
CA LEU A 201 -14.06 6.07 -11.21
C LEU A 201 -12.79 6.73 -10.66
N ALA A 202 -12.16 7.61 -11.42
CA ALA A 202 -10.89 8.25 -11.07
C ALA A 202 -11.09 9.67 -10.54
N ASN A 203 -10.20 10.10 -9.65
CA ASN A 203 -10.14 11.45 -9.09
C ASN A 203 -9.03 12.31 -9.72
N ASP A 204 -8.17 11.72 -10.53
CA ASP A 204 -7.00 12.34 -11.17
C ASP A 204 -6.85 11.92 -12.63
N ASN A 205 -5.98 12.60 -13.36
CA ASN A 205 -5.64 12.29 -14.74
C ASN A 205 -4.10 12.32 -14.93
N PRO A 206 -3.43 11.22 -15.34
CA PRO A 206 -4.04 9.89 -15.58
C PRO A 206 -4.60 9.28 -14.30
N GLY A 207 -5.69 8.49 -14.41
CA GLY A 207 -6.41 7.93 -13.28
C GLY A 207 -5.54 6.94 -12.48
N VAL A 208 -5.20 7.32 -11.27
CA VAL A 208 -4.47 6.49 -10.28
C VAL A 208 -5.28 6.35 -9.00
N HIS A 209 -5.93 7.43 -8.56
CA HIS A 209 -6.68 7.48 -7.32
C HIS A 209 -8.18 7.38 -7.58
N PRO A 210 -8.90 6.48 -6.87
CA PRO A 210 -10.34 6.39 -6.98
C PRO A 210 -11.02 7.64 -6.44
N ASN A 211 -12.12 8.05 -7.08
CA ASN A 211 -13.10 8.95 -6.51
C ASN A 211 -14.11 8.19 -5.61
N ALA A 212 -15.17 8.83 -5.15
CA ALA A 212 -16.18 8.22 -4.28
C ALA A 212 -16.84 6.97 -4.92
N ASP A 213 -17.11 7.01 -6.21
CA ASP A 213 -17.72 5.89 -6.96
C ASP A 213 -16.71 4.76 -7.16
N GLY A 214 -15.44 5.08 -7.43
CA GLY A 214 -14.36 4.11 -7.49
C GLY A 214 -14.17 3.36 -6.17
N TYR A 215 -14.19 4.07 -5.06
CA TYR A 215 -14.18 3.43 -3.74
C TYR A 215 -15.44 2.60 -3.48
N ALA A 216 -16.63 3.04 -3.91
CA ALA A 216 -17.84 2.25 -3.77
C ALA A 216 -17.76 0.91 -4.51
N VAL A 217 -17.16 0.88 -5.71
CA VAL A 217 -16.85 -0.37 -6.43
C VAL A 217 -15.92 -1.25 -5.60
N MET A 218 -14.84 -0.71 -5.07
CA MET A 218 -13.89 -1.47 -4.23
C MET A 218 -14.58 -2.05 -2.99
N GLU A 219 -15.44 -1.27 -2.33
CA GLU A 219 -16.23 -1.69 -1.16
C GLU A 219 -17.14 -2.86 -1.46
N SER A 220 -17.85 -2.81 -2.59
CA SER A 220 -18.78 -3.85 -3.02
C SER A 220 -18.10 -5.20 -3.23
N LEU A 221 -16.84 -5.19 -3.67
CA LEU A 221 -16.02 -6.39 -3.88
C LEU A 221 -15.35 -6.88 -2.59
N LEU A 222 -14.89 -5.96 -1.74
CA LEU A 222 -14.11 -6.30 -0.55
C LEU A 222 -14.98 -6.76 0.62
N LEU A 223 -16.09 -6.07 0.87
CA LEU A 223 -16.91 -6.30 2.07
C LEU A 223 -17.44 -7.73 2.21
N PRO A 224 -17.95 -8.40 1.16
CA PRO A 224 -18.37 -9.79 1.24
C PRO A 224 -17.23 -10.73 1.66
N VAL A 225 -16.01 -10.47 1.18
CA VAL A 225 -14.82 -11.27 1.52
C VAL A 225 -14.42 -11.08 2.98
N ILE A 226 -14.42 -9.83 3.47
CA ILE A 226 -14.19 -9.53 4.89
C ILE A 226 -15.22 -10.24 5.77
N LYS A 227 -16.50 -10.14 5.45
CA LYS A 227 -17.58 -10.76 6.24
C LYS A 227 -17.43 -12.27 6.34
N LYS A 228 -16.99 -12.93 5.28
CA LYS A 228 -16.75 -14.40 5.26
C LYS A 228 -15.56 -14.82 6.14
N LEU A 229 -14.61 -13.93 6.37
CA LEU A 229 -13.38 -14.24 7.13
C LEU A 229 -13.46 -13.88 8.62
N ARG A 230 -14.41 -13.12 9.03
CA ARG A 230 -14.59 -12.66 10.44
C ARG A 230 -15.10 -13.72 11.42
#